data_16a7eb7e4adcc731a7797509ea65a8b3
#
_entry.id   16a7eb7e4adcc731a7797509ea65a8b3
#
_cell.length_a   1.000
_cell.length_b   1.000
_cell.length_c   1.000
_cell.angle_alpha   90.00
_cell.angle_beta   90.00
_cell.angle_gamma   90.00
#
_symmetry.space_group_name_H-M   'P 1'
#
loop_
_entity.id
_entity.type
_entity.pdbx_description
1 polymer ?
#
loop_
_entity_poly.entity_id
_entity_poly.type
_entity_poly.pdbx_seq_one_letter_code
_entity_poly.pdbx_strand_id
1 'polypeptide(L)'
;MQQKVALAMFAILLISNIGASAPANENVLHPNIVRAMDDADANTQIEFIVQYRPELTTQHLQVAEEIGIEVISTFEFIDGFFGKAKASQIRDLSKQDDIFWIEHNSQMEYYMQDTTRVINAVETWQTVIINENEQVIADQANQHTYIDGTGVAAVIIDTGVDAGHPDFDYDEGKTVSYKFDRATRTWIEAENSDTSSGHGTHCAGTVGGNGDASAGAKKGVAPGATLVGMGVGDIAFIDNAVEAFQWVYDNSRPDANPLNIRVTSNSWGSSGSEYDPSNAISQAVLNLQYDNNVVSVFAAGNSGGDGSDLQTNPYASIPLVIGVAALEHDGSGIAGFSSRGDMTKPQTWPDIGAPGVNIWATAPRATLIDILQRPSDDDLYYMA
;
A
#
# COMPACT_ATOMS: atom_id res chain seq x y z
N MET A 1 -22.90 61.28 41.00
CA MET A 1 -22.20 60.21 41.68
C MET A 1 -22.48 58.81 41.11
N GLN A 2 -23.58 58.63 40.39
CA GLN A 2 -23.94 57.33 39.77
C GLN A 2 -23.20 57.02 38.45
N GLN A 3 -22.74 57.99 37.67
CA GLN A 3 -22.01 57.74 36.43
C GLN A 3 -20.52 57.32 36.60
N LYS A 4 -19.92 57.64 37.74
CA LYS A 4 -18.51 57.22 38.02
C LYS A 4 -18.39 55.78 38.57
N VAL A 5 -19.46 55.23 39.12
CA VAL A 5 -19.49 53.85 39.62
C VAL A 5 -19.71 52.85 38.48
N ALA A 6 -20.45 53.22 37.42
CA ALA A 6 -20.66 52.39 36.25
C ALA A 6 -19.37 52.22 35.40
N LEU A 7 -18.51 53.25 35.35
CA LEU A 7 -17.23 53.15 34.60
C LEU A 7 -16.17 52.34 35.31
N ALA A 8 -16.20 52.29 36.65
CA ALA A 8 -15.29 51.46 37.45
C ALA A 8 -15.67 49.96 37.43
N MET A 9 -16.98 49.66 37.35
CA MET A 9 -17.44 48.26 37.19
C MET A 9 -17.16 47.70 35.78
N PHE A 10 -17.16 48.52 34.72
CA PHE A 10 -16.86 48.08 33.36
C PHE A 10 -15.32 47.85 33.16
N ALA A 11 -14.47 48.59 33.90
CA ALA A 11 -13.04 48.42 33.85
C ALA A 11 -12.54 47.18 34.66
N ILE A 12 -13.33 46.75 35.67
CA ILE A 12 -12.99 45.57 36.47
C ILE A 12 -13.47 44.27 35.77
N LEU A 13 -14.47 44.31 34.89
CA LEU A 13 -14.92 43.20 34.06
C LEU A 13 -14.01 42.91 32.85
N LEU A 14 -13.16 43.89 32.46
CA LEU A 14 -12.19 43.72 31.35
C LEU A 14 -10.82 43.19 31.79
N ILE A 15 -10.57 43.07 33.08
CA ILE A 15 -9.26 42.58 33.61
C ILE A 15 -9.37 41.12 34.16
N SER A 16 -10.56 40.55 34.19
CA SER A 16 -10.76 39.18 34.72
C SER A 16 -10.83 38.07 33.68
N ASN A 17 -10.49 38.36 32.41
CA ASN A 17 -10.29 37.35 31.37
C ASN A 17 -8.83 37.27 30.93
N ILE A 18 -7.91 37.19 31.90
CA ILE A 18 -6.67 36.45 31.64
C ILE A 18 -7.09 34.98 31.79
N GLY A 19 -7.77 34.49 30.76
CA GLY A 19 -8.16 33.09 30.68
C GLY A 19 -6.89 32.24 30.75
N ALA A 20 -6.83 31.33 31.70
CA ALA A 20 -5.92 30.22 31.59
C ALA A 20 -6.14 29.62 30.21
N SER A 21 -5.14 29.64 29.35
CA SER A 21 -5.24 29.02 28.02
C SER A 21 -5.66 27.56 28.22
N ALA A 22 -6.63 27.11 27.49
CA ALA A 22 -7.01 25.69 27.53
C ALA A 22 -5.74 24.82 27.39
N PRO A 23 -5.66 23.70 28.09
CA PRO A 23 -4.55 22.77 27.89
C PRO A 23 -4.50 22.31 26.44
N ALA A 24 -3.30 21.98 25.95
CA ALA A 24 -3.14 21.38 24.65
C ALA A 24 -4.00 20.09 24.57
N ASN A 25 -4.65 19.86 23.43
CA ASN A 25 -5.38 18.63 23.21
C ASN A 25 -4.40 17.57 22.69
N GLU A 26 -3.89 16.74 23.59
CA GLU A 26 -2.91 15.72 23.24
C GLU A 26 -3.50 14.58 22.37
N ASN A 27 -4.82 14.43 22.35
CA ASN A 27 -5.47 13.37 21.55
C ASN A 27 -5.43 13.60 20.04
N VAL A 28 -5.15 14.84 19.61
CA VAL A 28 -5.02 15.18 18.19
C VAL A 28 -3.56 15.24 17.73
N LEU A 29 -2.60 15.03 18.63
CA LEU A 29 -1.18 15.07 18.36
C LEU A 29 -0.63 13.66 18.13
N HIS A 30 -0.11 13.41 16.93
CA HIS A 30 0.60 12.15 16.65
C HIS A 30 1.86 12.03 17.54
N PRO A 31 2.24 10.83 17.99
CA PRO A 31 3.44 10.65 18.82
C PRO A 31 4.75 11.21 18.22
N ASN A 32 4.86 11.26 16.87
CA ASN A 32 6.05 11.84 16.23
C ASN A 32 6.14 13.35 16.37
N ILE A 33 5.02 14.10 16.30
CA ILE A 33 5.02 15.54 16.52
C ILE A 33 5.27 15.87 18.00
N VAL A 34 4.77 15.05 18.93
CA VAL A 34 5.04 15.22 20.36
C VAL A 34 6.53 15.10 20.62
N ARG A 35 7.20 14.06 20.10
CA ARG A 35 8.66 13.90 20.21
C ARG A 35 9.41 15.07 19.60
N ALA A 36 9.05 15.48 18.38
CA ALA A 36 9.68 16.61 17.71
C ALA A 36 9.54 17.92 18.51
N MET A 37 8.40 18.14 19.19
CA MET A 37 8.18 19.29 20.05
C MET A 37 8.98 19.22 21.37
N ASP A 38 9.17 18.03 21.92
CA ASP A 38 9.89 17.82 23.19
C ASP A 38 11.41 17.91 22.97
N ASP A 39 11.91 17.51 21.80
CA ASP A 39 13.32 17.58 21.42
C ASP A 39 13.73 18.98 20.90
N ALA A 40 12.77 19.85 20.60
CA ALA A 40 13.02 21.14 19.98
C ALA A 40 13.39 22.25 20.98
N ASP A 41 14.37 23.07 20.64
CA ASP A 41 14.62 24.34 21.35
C ASP A 41 13.45 25.32 21.14
N ALA A 42 13.30 26.29 22.06
CA ALA A 42 12.18 27.25 22.05
C ALA A 42 11.99 28.05 20.73
N ASN A 43 13.04 28.15 19.91
CA ASN A 43 13.00 28.86 18.63
C ASN A 43 13.05 27.92 17.40
N THR A 44 13.15 26.62 17.59
CA THR A 44 13.17 25.65 16.50
C THR A 44 11.86 25.67 15.77
N GLN A 45 11.92 25.74 14.44
CA GLN A 45 10.76 25.62 13.57
C GLN A 45 10.56 24.15 13.22
N ILE A 46 9.38 23.64 13.50
CA ILE A 46 8.98 22.26 13.27
C ILE A 46 8.02 22.25 12.06
N GLU A 47 8.29 21.42 11.10
CA GLU A 47 7.41 21.18 9.96
C GLU A 47 6.36 20.15 10.34
N PHE A 48 5.10 20.43 9.99
CA PHE A 48 3.98 19.58 10.36
C PHE A 48 2.83 19.67 9.36
N ILE A 49 1.99 18.63 9.38
CA ILE A 49 0.73 18.60 8.66
C ILE A 49 -0.39 18.61 9.70
N VAL A 50 -1.43 19.42 9.45
CA VAL A 50 -2.66 19.44 10.24
C VAL A 50 -3.86 19.14 9.37
N GLN A 51 -4.81 18.38 9.90
CA GLN A 51 -6.06 18.02 9.26
C GLN A 51 -7.25 18.51 10.11
N TYR A 52 -8.31 18.95 9.45
CA TYR A 52 -9.53 19.44 10.08
C TYR A 52 -10.73 18.56 9.77
N ARG A 53 -11.76 18.62 10.59
CA ARG A 53 -13.08 18.03 10.34
C ARG A 53 -14.18 19.00 10.77
N PRO A 54 -15.22 19.20 9.92
CA PRO A 54 -15.50 18.50 8.67
C PRO A 54 -14.66 18.97 7.46
N GLU A 55 -14.13 20.20 7.46
CA GLU A 55 -13.40 20.76 6.33
C GLU A 55 -12.41 21.86 6.75
N LEU A 56 -11.36 22.07 5.96
CA LEU A 56 -10.46 23.21 6.08
C LEU A 56 -11.13 24.46 5.55
N THR A 57 -11.22 25.52 6.36
CA THR A 57 -11.84 26.79 5.98
C THR A 57 -10.82 27.94 5.96
N THR A 58 -11.18 29.05 5.32
CA THR A 58 -10.38 30.29 5.35
C THR A 58 -10.21 30.82 6.78
N GLN A 59 -11.15 30.57 7.68
CA GLN A 59 -11.06 30.98 9.07
C GLN A 59 -9.94 30.20 9.81
N HIS A 60 -9.75 28.91 9.50
CA HIS A 60 -8.67 28.10 10.08
C HIS A 60 -7.29 28.66 9.66
N LEU A 61 -7.15 29.07 8.40
CA LEU A 61 -5.90 29.66 7.89
C LEU A 61 -5.63 31.02 8.56
N GLN A 62 -6.66 31.84 8.81
CA GLN A 62 -6.52 33.10 9.55
C GLN A 62 -6.08 32.86 11.01
N VAL A 63 -6.68 31.89 11.68
CA VAL A 63 -6.28 31.51 13.04
C VAL A 63 -4.85 30.99 13.07
N ALA A 64 -4.43 30.20 12.10
CA ALA A 64 -3.04 29.72 11.97
C ALA A 64 -2.06 30.91 11.83
N GLU A 65 -2.40 31.91 11.00
CA GLU A 65 -1.62 33.12 10.84
C GLU A 65 -1.57 33.95 12.13
N GLU A 66 -2.69 34.10 12.85
CA GLU A 66 -2.77 34.80 14.15
C GLU A 66 -1.89 34.13 15.24
N ILE A 67 -1.81 32.81 15.23
CA ILE A 67 -0.91 32.04 16.10
C ILE A 67 0.55 32.22 15.67
N GLY A 68 0.81 32.68 14.44
CA GLY A 68 2.14 32.88 13.86
C GLY A 68 2.69 31.61 13.19
N ILE A 69 1.82 30.76 12.68
CA ILE A 69 2.16 29.60 11.88
C ILE A 69 2.40 30.04 10.44
N GLU A 70 3.50 29.60 9.86
CA GLU A 70 3.77 29.74 8.43
C GLU A 70 3.04 28.61 7.69
N VAL A 71 1.94 28.91 6.99
CA VAL A 71 1.25 27.99 6.12
C VAL A 71 2.00 27.93 4.78
N ILE A 72 2.50 26.77 4.41
CA ILE A 72 3.32 26.58 3.21
C ILE A 72 2.44 26.08 2.04
N SER A 73 1.53 25.15 2.31
CA SER A 73 0.65 24.57 1.30
C SER A 73 -0.67 24.10 1.93
N THR A 74 -1.75 24.10 1.14
CA THR A 74 -3.06 23.59 1.55
C THR A 74 -3.42 22.37 0.73
N PHE A 75 -4.10 21.40 1.36
CA PHE A 75 -4.50 20.13 0.76
C PHE A 75 -6.03 20.00 0.86
N GLU A 76 -6.74 20.16 -0.26
CA GLU A 76 -8.19 20.04 -0.28
C GLU A 76 -8.67 18.61 -0.01
N PHE A 77 -7.92 17.60 -0.46
CA PHE A 77 -8.35 16.20 -0.38
C PHE A 77 -8.24 15.57 1.04
N ILE A 78 -7.50 16.20 1.96
CA ILE A 78 -7.40 15.80 3.36
C ILE A 78 -7.92 16.88 4.32
N ASP A 79 -8.52 17.94 3.79
CA ASP A 79 -8.99 19.09 4.59
C ASP A 79 -7.93 19.64 5.55
N GLY A 80 -6.72 19.86 5.04
CA GLY A 80 -5.57 20.20 5.87
C GLY A 80 -4.57 21.15 5.23
N PHE A 81 -3.52 21.48 5.97
CA PHE A 81 -2.39 22.23 5.44
C PHE A 81 -1.04 21.70 5.96
N PHE A 82 -0.01 21.92 5.18
CA PHE A 82 1.39 21.79 5.57
C PHE A 82 1.90 23.15 6.05
N GLY A 83 2.54 23.18 7.22
CA GLY A 83 3.02 24.39 7.82
C GLY A 83 4.29 24.21 8.65
N LYS A 84 4.82 25.34 9.10
CA LYS A 84 6.01 25.42 9.93
C LYS A 84 5.75 26.34 11.13
N ALA A 85 6.08 25.88 12.33
CA ALA A 85 5.84 26.62 13.56
C ALA A 85 6.75 26.15 14.73
N LYS A 86 6.80 26.94 15.79
CA LYS A 86 7.44 26.55 17.05
C LYS A 86 6.54 25.58 17.83
N ALA A 87 7.15 24.76 18.68
CA ALA A 87 6.43 23.82 19.53
C ALA A 87 5.26 24.46 20.33
N SER A 88 5.44 25.69 20.85
CA SER A 88 4.37 26.41 21.56
C SER A 88 3.19 26.76 20.67
N GLN A 89 3.44 27.13 19.42
CA GLN A 89 2.42 27.48 18.44
C GLN A 89 1.62 26.26 17.98
N ILE A 90 2.29 25.11 17.81
CA ILE A 90 1.63 23.83 17.50
C ILE A 90 0.74 23.39 18.67
N ARG A 91 1.20 23.55 19.91
CA ARG A 91 0.37 23.29 21.10
C ARG A 91 -0.82 24.26 21.21
N ASP A 92 -0.68 25.53 20.78
CA ASP A 92 -1.79 26.47 20.72
C ASP A 92 -2.78 26.10 19.62
N LEU A 93 -2.30 25.67 18.45
CA LEU A 93 -3.13 25.16 17.38
C LEU A 93 -3.97 23.96 17.82
N SER A 94 -3.39 22.99 18.54
CA SER A 94 -4.07 21.77 18.98
C SER A 94 -5.26 21.99 19.91
N LYS A 95 -5.47 23.21 20.40
CA LYS A 95 -6.60 23.58 21.27
C LYS A 95 -7.91 23.84 20.52
N GLN A 96 -7.87 23.92 19.20
CA GLN A 96 -9.05 24.10 18.38
C GLN A 96 -9.88 22.81 18.34
N ASP A 97 -11.21 22.94 18.45
CA ASP A 97 -12.12 21.78 18.59
C ASP A 97 -12.29 20.97 17.28
N ASP A 98 -12.01 21.60 16.13
CA ASP A 98 -12.19 21.03 14.81
C ASP A 98 -10.93 20.44 14.19
N ILE A 99 -9.81 20.46 14.92
CA ILE A 99 -8.62 19.72 14.50
C ILE A 99 -8.85 18.23 14.66
N PHE A 100 -8.63 17.53 13.56
CA PHE A 100 -8.68 16.07 13.54
C PHE A 100 -7.33 15.46 13.91
N TRP A 101 -6.22 15.97 13.33
CA TRP A 101 -4.90 15.38 13.49
C TRP A 101 -3.78 16.38 13.23
N ILE A 102 -2.68 16.27 13.96
CA ILE A 102 -1.43 17.00 13.72
C ILE A 102 -0.29 16.00 13.77
N GLU A 103 0.52 15.94 12.71
CA GLU A 103 1.69 15.08 12.63
C GLU A 103 2.94 15.82 12.15
N HIS A 104 4.11 15.34 12.52
CA HIS A 104 5.38 15.87 12.10
C HIS A 104 5.65 15.50 10.63
N ASN A 105 6.18 16.44 9.85
CA ASN A 105 6.73 16.16 8.52
C ASN A 105 8.06 15.41 8.68
N SER A 106 7.95 14.14 9.05
CA SER A 106 9.11 13.30 9.29
C SER A 106 9.74 12.88 7.96
N GLN A 107 11.07 12.84 7.92
CA GLN A 107 11.75 12.20 6.80
C GLN A 107 11.30 10.74 6.72
N MET A 108 10.82 10.34 5.55
CA MET A 108 10.47 8.96 5.26
C MET A 108 11.71 8.23 4.73
N GLU A 109 11.88 6.99 5.16
CA GLU A 109 12.92 6.11 4.68
C GLU A 109 12.38 5.16 3.62
N TYR A 110 13.24 4.73 2.70
CA TYR A 110 12.88 3.82 1.61
C TYR A 110 13.08 2.36 2.06
N TYR A 111 12.00 1.60 2.25
CA TYR A 111 12.04 0.31 2.96
C TYR A 111 12.06 -0.96 2.10
N MET A 112 12.07 -0.89 0.76
CA MET A 112 12.11 -2.13 -0.05
C MET A 112 13.32 -3.01 0.22
N GLN A 113 14.48 -2.43 0.50
CA GLN A 113 15.67 -3.22 0.88
C GLN A 113 15.48 -4.01 2.18
N ASP A 114 14.70 -3.48 3.10
CA ASP A 114 14.48 -4.11 4.39
C ASP A 114 13.42 -5.20 4.30
N THR A 115 12.34 -5.00 3.55
CA THR A 115 11.25 -5.98 3.43
C THR A 115 11.69 -7.27 2.74
N THR A 116 12.50 -7.20 1.69
CA THR A 116 13.06 -8.41 1.05
C THR A 116 14.05 -9.16 1.95
N ARG A 117 14.74 -8.47 2.86
CA ARG A 117 15.57 -9.09 3.89
C ARG A 117 14.76 -9.71 5.02
N VAL A 118 13.70 -9.04 5.48
CA VAL A 118 12.81 -9.55 6.53
C VAL A 118 12.24 -10.93 6.18
N ILE A 119 11.94 -11.18 4.92
CA ILE A 119 11.43 -12.47 4.42
C ILE A 119 12.54 -13.40 3.88
N ASN A 120 13.82 -13.06 4.07
CA ASN A 120 14.99 -13.79 3.58
C ASN A 120 15.04 -13.97 2.05
N ALA A 121 14.42 -13.08 1.27
CA ALA A 121 14.49 -13.16 -0.19
C ALA A 121 15.92 -12.91 -0.71
N VAL A 122 16.66 -11.99 -0.09
CA VAL A 122 18.05 -11.68 -0.47
C VAL A 122 18.96 -12.89 -0.29
N GLU A 123 18.81 -13.61 0.80
CA GLU A 123 19.52 -14.85 1.07
C GLU A 123 19.12 -15.96 0.09
N THR A 124 17.83 -16.01 -0.26
CA THR A 124 17.31 -16.98 -1.24
C THR A 124 17.90 -16.74 -2.62
N TRP A 125 18.04 -15.49 -3.07
CA TRP A 125 18.66 -15.16 -4.38
C TRP A 125 20.12 -15.59 -4.47
N GLN A 126 20.82 -15.72 -3.33
CA GLN A 126 22.20 -16.19 -3.26
C GLN A 126 22.30 -17.71 -3.15
N THR A 127 21.18 -18.40 -2.97
CA THR A 127 21.14 -19.84 -2.83
C THR A 127 21.26 -20.50 -4.19
N VAL A 128 22.24 -21.38 -4.31
CA VAL A 128 22.49 -22.16 -5.53
C VAL A 128 21.63 -23.43 -5.48
N ILE A 129 21.03 -23.81 -6.59
CA ILE A 129 20.33 -25.08 -6.68
C ILE A 129 21.37 -26.20 -6.82
N ILE A 130 21.33 -27.14 -5.91
CA ILE A 130 22.21 -28.32 -5.92
C ILE A 130 21.40 -29.61 -6.05
N ASN A 131 21.97 -30.63 -6.68
CA ASN A 131 21.37 -31.95 -6.73
C ASN A 131 21.74 -32.78 -5.47
N GLU A 132 21.25 -34.03 -5.42
CA GLU A 132 21.49 -34.98 -4.34
C GLU A 132 22.98 -35.33 -4.13
N ASN A 133 23.86 -35.01 -5.11
CA ASN A 133 25.30 -35.21 -5.05
C ASN A 133 26.08 -33.93 -4.74
N GLU A 134 25.40 -32.88 -4.24
CA GLU A 134 25.95 -31.55 -3.91
C GLU A 134 26.54 -30.80 -5.13
N GLN A 135 26.14 -31.18 -6.34
CA GLN A 135 26.57 -30.51 -7.55
C GLN A 135 25.58 -29.37 -7.89
N VAL A 136 26.10 -28.19 -8.25
CA VAL A 136 25.28 -27.07 -8.72
C VAL A 136 24.55 -27.50 -9.98
N ILE A 137 23.22 -27.44 -9.94
CA ILE A 137 22.38 -27.70 -11.11
C ILE A 137 22.10 -26.35 -11.76
N ALA A 138 22.62 -26.17 -13.00
CA ALA A 138 22.08 -25.16 -13.87
C ALA A 138 20.78 -25.70 -14.48
N ASP A 139 19.71 -24.90 -14.54
CA ASP A 139 18.59 -25.21 -15.43
C ASP A 139 19.15 -25.33 -16.85
N GLN A 140 19.07 -26.53 -17.43
CA GLN A 140 19.67 -26.84 -18.72
C GLN A 140 19.06 -25.99 -19.84
N ALA A 141 17.84 -25.48 -19.69
CA ALA A 141 17.16 -24.63 -20.66
C ALA A 141 17.67 -23.18 -20.64
N ASN A 142 17.98 -22.63 -19.45
CA ASN A 142 18.21 -21.21 -19.26
C ASN A 142 19.51 -20.86 -18.52
N GLN A 143 20.32 -21.84 -18.12
CA GLN A 143 21.57 -21.67 -17.37
C GLN A 143 21.43 -20.98 -16.00
N HIS A 144 20.24 -21.02 -15.40
CA HIS A 144 20.00 -20.43 -14.08
C HIS A 144 20.45 -21.33 -12.95
N THR A 145 21.20 -20.75 -12.05
CA THR A 145 21.77 -21.46 -10.88
C THR A 145 21.21 -20.91 -9.55
N TYR A 146 20.40 -19.86 -9.60
CA TYR A 146 19.90 -19.15 -8.42
C TYR A 146 18.38 -19.24 -8.28
N ILE A 147 17.89 -19.11 -7.05
CA ILE A 147 16.45 -19.11 -6.75
C ILE A 147 15.97 -17.66 -6.69
N ASP A 148 15.61 -17.08 -7.84
CA ASP A 148 15.17 -15.70 -7.99
C ASP A 148 13.84 -15.57 -8.76
N GLY A 149 13.15 -16.68 -9.01
CA GLY A 149 11.93 -16.75 -9.80
C GLY A 149 12.13 -17.01 -11.28
N THR A 150 13.35 -17.06 -11.76
CA THR A 150 13.63 -17.35 -13.17
C THR A 150 13.05 -18.69 -13.61
N GLY A 151 12.44 -18.71 -14.80
CA GLY A 151 11.78 -19.88 -15.37
C GLY A 151 10.36 -20.12 -14.85
N VAL A 152 9.80 -19.20 -14.04
CA VAL A 152 8.42 -19.24 -13.55
C VAL A 152 7.71 -17.94 -13.92
N ALA A 153 6.43 -18.04 -14.30
CA ALA A 153 5.60 -16.87 -14.50
C ALA A 153 4.59 -16.66 -13.37
N ALA A 154 4.46 -15.42 -12.92
CA ALA A 154 3.45 -14.94 -12.01
C ALA A 154 2.44 -14.05 -12.75
N VAL A 155 1.14 -14.32 -12.57
CA VAL A 155 0.06 -13.53 -13.15
C VAL A 155 -0.46 -12.55 -12.11
N ILE A 156 -0.44 -11.27 -12.41
CA ILE A 156 -0.94 -10.18 -11.57
C ILE A 156 -2.34 -9.81 -12.07
N ILE A 157 -3.38 -10.29 -11.38
CA ILE A 157 -4.76 -9.96 -11.69
C ILE A 157 -5.15 -8.75 -10.84
N ASP A 158 -5.15 -7.56 -11.46
CA ASP A 158 -5.27 -6.29 -10.73
C ASP A 158 -5.77 -5.15 -11.67
N THR A 159 -5.48 -3.89 -11.36
CA THR A 159 -5.86 -2.74 -12.19
C THR A 159 -5.17 -2.73 -13.56
N GLY A 160 -4.12 -3.49 -13.72
CA GLY A 160 -3.25 -3.58 -14.89
C GLY A 160 -1.79 -3.48 -14.50
N VAL A 161 -0.89 -3.48 -15.46
CA VAL A 161 0.56 -3.29 -15.28
C VAL A 161 1.09 -2.36 -16.37
N ASP A 162 1.84 -1.34 -15.99
CA ASP A 162 2.66 -0.56 -16.92
C ASP A 162 3.98 -1.31 -17.18
N ALA A 163 3.94 -2.27 -18.09
CA ALA A 163 5.08 -3.11 -18.42
C ALA A 163 6.26 -2.32 -19.04
N GLY A 164 6.02 -1.11 -19.53
CA GLY A 164 7.08 -0.23 -20.03
C GLY A 164 7.93 0.44 -18.94
N HIS A 165 7.67 0.18 -17.64
CA HIS A 165 8.59 0.57 -16.58
C HIS A 165 9.93 -0.17 -16.73
N PRO A 166 11.10 0.50 -16.55
CA PRO A 166 12.42 -0.13 -16.76
C PRO A 166 12.66 -1.42 -15.99
N ASP A 167 12.03 -1.60 -14.83
CA ASP A 167 12.16 -2.82 -14.02
C ASP A 167 11.43 -4.04 -14.61
N PHE A 168 10.73 -3.89 -15.70
CA PHE A 168 9.88 -4.94 -16.27
C PHE A 168 10.36 -5.52 -17.59
N ASP A 169 11.37 -4.91 -18.24
CA ASP A 169 12.01 -5.41 -19.46
C ASP A 169 10.99 -5.88 -20.53
N TYR A 170 10.02 -5.00 -20.85
CA TYR A 170 8.92 -5.33 -21.76
C TYR A 170 9.43 -5.77 -23.15
N ASP A 171 10.36 -5.02 -23.70
CA ASP A 171 10.95 -5.29 -25.03
C ASP A 171 11.73 -6.63 -25.07
N GLU A 172 12.17 -7.11 -23.91
CA GLU A 172 12.91 -8.35 -23.74
C GLU A 172 11.99 -9.54 -23.40
N GLY A 173 10.69 -9.26 -23.21
CA GLY A 173 9.67 -10.27 -22.96
C GLY A 173 9.64 -10.79 -21.53
N LYS A 174 10.25 -10.10 -20.55
CA LYS A 174 10.14 -10.43 -19.11
C LYS A 174 8.72 -10.20 -18.61
N THR A 175 8.08 -9.13 -19.08
CA THR A 175 6.71 -8.77 -18.67
C THR A 175 5.84 -8.61 -19.88
N VAL A 176 4.65 -9.22 -19.86
CA VAL A 176 3.57 -8.97 -20.80
C VAL A 176 2.37 -8.42 -20.06
N SER A 177 1.58 -7.56 -20.70
CA SER A 177 0.46 -6.91 -20.04
C SER A 177 -0.76 -6.90 -20.96
N TYR A 178 -1.93 -7.17 -20.39
CA TYR A 178 -3.19 -7.27 -21.11
C TYR A 178 -4.25 -6.38 -20.46
N LYS A 179 -5.03 -5.72 -21.30
CA LYS A 179 -6.23 -4.98 -20.90
C LYS A 179 -7.48 -5.70 -21.38
N PHE A 180 -8.47 -5.82 -20.51
CA PHE A 180 -9.76 -6.42 -20.87
C PHE A 180 -10.62 -5.42 -21.65
N ASP A 181 -10.99 -5.77 -22.87
CA ASP A 181 -12.00 -5.04 -23.64
C ASP A 181 -13.38 -5.62 -23.34
N ARG A 182 -14.15 -4.87 -22.57
CA ARG A 182 -15.52 -5.27 -22.17
C ARG A 182 -16.51 -5.36 -23.33
N ALA A 183 -16.29 -4.61 -24.41
CA ALA A 183 -17.21 -4.60 -25.54
C ALA A 183 -17.08 -5.87 -26.37
N THR A 184 -15.85 -6.33 -26.59
CA THR A 184 -15.56 -7.55 -27.35
C THR A 184 -15.35 -8.77 -26.47
N ARG A 185 -15.21 -8.60 -25.14
CA ARG A 185 -14.85 -9.62 -24.14
C ARG A 185 -13.56 -10.36 -24.51
N THR A 186 -12.54 -9.59 -24.91
CA THR A 186 -11.24 -10.13 -25.29
C THR A 186 -10.13 -9.43 -24.52
N TRP A 187 -9.02 -10.12 -24.36
CA TRP A 187 -7.79 -9.57 -23.82
C TRP A 187 -6.96 -8.96 -24.93
N ILE A 188 -6.59 -7.70 -24.81
CA ILE A 188 -5.75 -6.95 -25.75
C ILE A 188 -4.42 -6.70 -25.07
N GLU A 189 -3.33 -7.18 -25.70
CA GLU A 189 -1.98 -6.87 -25.24
C GLU A 189 -1.70 -5.38 -25.38
N ALA A 190 -1.11 -4.79 -24.33
CA ALA A 190 -0.76 -3.39 -24.26
C ALA A 190 0.47 -3.22 -23.37
N GLU A 191 1.44 -2.43 -23.80
CA GLU A 191 2.61 -2.09 -22.99
C GLU A 191 2.21 -1.51 -21.63
N ASN A 192 1.17 -0.68 -21.58
CA ASN A 192 0.58 -0.15 -20.37
C ASN A 192 -0.92 -0.47 -20.31
N SER A 193 -1.30 -1.40 -19.46
CA SER A 193 -2.71 -1.72 -19.15
C SER A 193 -3.20 -1.05 -17.85
N ASP A 194 -2.30 -0.49 -17.03
CA ASP A 194 -2.61 0.23 -15.79
C ASP A 194 -2.65 1.75 -16.04
N THR A 195 -3.78 2.22 -16.52
CA THR A 195 -3.94 3.62 -16.92
C THR A 195 -4.71 4.46 -15.88
N SER A 196 -4.89 3.95 -14.67
CA SER A 196 -5.80 4.53 -13.70
C SER A 196 -5.19 4.70 -12.30
N SER A 197 -5.16 3.65 -11.48
CA SER A 197 -4.74 3.78 -10.08
C SER A 197 -3.26 3.49 -9.84
N GLY A 198 -2.62 2.68 -10.67
CA GLY A 198 -1.23 2.26 -10.46
C GLY A 198 -1.04 1.09 -9.50
N HIS A 199 -2.12 0.62 -8.88
CA HIS A 199 -2.05 -0.42 -7.87
C HIS A 199 -1.45 -1.73 -8.41
N GLY A 200 -1.90 -2.20 -9.58
CA GLY A 200 -1.39 -3.42 -10.17
C GLY A 200 0.07 -3.32 -10.61
N THR A 201 0.52 -2.14 -11.06
CA THR A 201 1.93 -1.89 -11.37
C THR A 201 2.80 -1.99 -10.13
N HIS A 202 2.33 -1.44 -8.99
CA HIS A 202 3.01 -1.56 -7.71
C HIS A 202 3.08 -3.03 -7.24
N CYS A 203 1.97 -3.75 -7.32
CA CYS A 203 1.93 -5.18 -7.00
C CYS A 203 2.90 -5.99 -7.88
N ALA A 204 2.95 -5.71 -9.18
CA ALA A 204 3.87 -6.36 -10.11
C ALA A 204 5.34 -6.10 -9.75
N GLY A 205 5.69 -4.87 -9.41
CA GLY A 205 7.03 -4.50 -8.95
C GLY A 205 7.42 -5.20 -7.65
N THR A 206 6.49 -5.27 -6.70
CA THR A 206 6.69 -6.01 -5.44
C THR A 206 6.92 -7.50 -5.68
N VAL A 207 6.21 -8.11 -6.62
CA VAL A 207 6.39 -9.53 -6.98
C VAL A 207 7.71 -9.74 -7.70
N GLY A 208 8.00 -8.99 -8.78
CA GLY A 208 9.09 -9.37 -9.67
C GLY A 208 9.78 -8.23 -10.43
N GLY A 209 9.73 -6.99 -9.95
CA GLY A 209 10.58 -5.92 -10.49
C GLY A 209 12.06 -6.27 -10.35
N ASN A 210 12.86 -6.12 -11.42
CA ASN A 210 14.29 -6.45 -11.37
C ASN A 210 15.16 -5.39 -10.68
N GLY A 211 14.60 -4.20 -10.44
CA GLY A 211 15.25 -3.09 -9.75
C GLY A 211 16.26 -2.32 -10.60
N ASP A 212 16.24 -2.46 -11.89
CA ASP A 212 17.23 -1.84 -12.80
C ASP A 212 17.21 -0.31 -12.70
N ALA A 213 16.03 0.31 -12.62
CA ALA A 213 15.89 1.75 -12.45
C ALA A 213 16.43 2.27 -11.10
N SER A 214 16.59 1.41 -10.10
CA SER A 214 17.10 1.74 -8.76
C SER A 214 18.48 1.17 -8.47
N ALA A 215 19.21 0.70 -9.48
CA ALA A 215 20.49 0.00 -9.31
C ALA A 215 20.37 -1.20 -8.32
N GLY A 216 19.25 -1.86 -8.32
CA GLY A 216 18.96 -3.03 -7.49
C GLY A 216 18.40 -2.73 -6.10
N ALA A 217 18.22 -1.45 -5.74
CA ALA A 217 17.74 -1.07 -4.41
C ALA A 217 16.27 -1.40 -4.16
N LYS A 218 15.44 -1.43 -5.22
CA LYS A 218 13.99 -1.66 -5.12
C LYS A 218 13.54 -2.90 -5.89
N LYS A 219 14.32 -3.98 -5.79
CA LYS A 219 13.96 -5.28 -6.37
C LYS A 219 12.73 -5.88 -5.73
N GLY A 220 11.85 -6.46 -6.53
CA GLY A 220 10.78 -7.34 -6.05
C GLY A 220 11.30 -8.64 -5.43
N VAL A 221 10.40 -9.46 -4.93
CA VAL A 221 10.74 -10.71 -4.22
C VAL A 221 11.30 -11.79 -5.16
N ALA A 222 10.81 -11.84 -6.39
CA ALA A 222 11.21 -12.79 -7.43
C ALA A 222 11.66 -12.06 -8.71
N PRO A 223 12.84 -11.35 -8.67
CA PRO A 223 13.23 -10.43 -9.75
C PRO A 223 13.51 -11.11 -11.09
N GLY A 224 13.75 -12.42 -11.11
CA GLY A 224 13.90 -13.21 -12.32
C GLY A 224 12.60 -13.76 -12.90
N ALA A 225 11.46 -13.63 -12.20
CA ALA A 225 10.19 -14.17 -12.67
C ALA A 225 9.66 -13.42 -13.91
N THR A 226 9.03 -14.17 -14.81
CA THR A 226 8.19 -13.58 -15.85
C THR A 226 6.90 -13.06 -15.24
N LEU A 227 6.47 -11.86 -15.62
CA LEU A 227 5.24 -11.26 -15.13
C LEU A 227 4.18 -11.18 -16.24
N VAL A 228 2.94 -11.49 -15.88
CA VAL A 228 1.78 -11.33 -16.76
C VAL A 228 0.77 -10.41 -16.07
N GLY A 229 0.65 -9.18 -16.55
CA GLY A 229 -0.34 -8.22 -16.05
C GLY A 229 -1.72 -8.45 -16.68
N MET A 230 -2.74 -8.63 -15.85
CA MET A 230 -4.14 -8.76 -16.29
C MET A 230 -4.95 -7.60 -15.74
N GLY A 231 -5.19 -6.58 -16.56
CA GLY A 231 -5.95 -5.38 -16.19
C GLY A 231 -7.46 -5.62 -16.16
N VAL A 232 -8.01 -5.91 -14.99
CA VAL A 232 -9.46 -6.11 -14.78
C VAL A 232 -10.20 -4.78 -14.52
N GLY A 233 -9.47 -3.66 -14.47
CA GLY A 233 -9.99 -2.30 -14.26
C GLY A 233 -9.92 -1.82 -12.82
N ASP A 234 -10.19 -0.52 -12.59
CA ASP A 234 -10.08 0.15 -11.28
C ASP A 234 -11.00 -0.41 -10.21
N ILE A 235 -12.14 -0.94 -10.66
CA ILE A 235 -13.09 -1.64 -9.83
C ILE A 235 -13.12 -3.07 -10.32
N ALA A 236 -12.60 -3.99 -9.51
CA ALA A 236 -12.66 -5.41 -9.82
C ALA A 236 -14.11 -5.89 -9.72
N PHE A 237 -14.73 -6.13 -10.87
CA PHE A 237 -16.01 -6.85 -10.94
C PHE A 237 -15.73 -8.34 -11.05
N ILE A 238 -16.63 -9.14 -10.48
CA ILE A 238 -16.51 -10.61 -10.49
C ILE A 238 -16.38 -11.16 -11.91
N ASP A 239 -17.13 -10.64 -12.88
CA ASP A 239 -17.07 -11.09 -14.27
C ASP A 239 -15.70 -10.86 -14.92
N ASN A 240 -15.07 -9.71 -14.69
CA ASN A 240 -13.72 -9.43 -15.23
C ASN A 240 -12.65 -10.32 -14.58
N ALA A 241 -12.75 -10.53 -13.26
CA ALA A 241 -11.84 -11.42 -12.55
C ALA A 241 -11.97 -12.86 -13.02
N VAL A 242 -13.20 -13.35 -13.25
CA VAL A 242 -13.44 -14.70 -13.80
C VAL A 242 -12.87 -14.82 -15.21
N GLU A 243 -12.98 -13.80 -16.07
CA GLU A 243 -12.35 -13.78 -17.39
C GLU A 243 -10.82 -13.84 -17.30
N ALA A 244 -10.22 -13.16 -16.32
CA ALA A 244 -8.77 -13.26 -16.08
C ALA A 244 -8.37 -14.68 -15.64
N PHE A 245 -9.09 -15.29 -14.72
CA PHE A 245 -8.87 -16.68 -14.33
C PHE A 245 -9.09 -17.67 -15.47
N GLN A 246 -10.08 -17.41 -16.35
CA GLN A 246 -10.27 -18.22 -17.57
C GLN A 246 -9.06 -18.14 -18.48
N TRP A 247 -8.53 -16.92 -18.71
CA TRP A 247 -7.31 -16.75 -19.50
C TRP A 247 -6.13 -17.52 -18.89
N VAL A 248 -5.94 -17.40 -17.55
CA VAL A 248 -4.89 -18.14 -16.84
C VAL A 248 -5.08 -19.65 -17.01
N TYR A 249 -6.31 -20.14 -16.84
CA TYR A 249 -6.63 -21.56 -17.01
C TYR A 249 -6.27 -22.08 -18.40
N ASP A 250 -6.61 -21.33 -19.45
CA ASP A 250 -6.35 -21.73 -20.83
C ASP A 250 -4.86 -21.71 -21.19
N ASN A 251 -4.06 -20.80 -20.55
CA ASN A 251 -2.65 -20.60 -20.84
C ASN A 251 -1.71 -21.30 -19.83
N SER A 252 -2.24 -22.00 -18.85
CA SER A 252 -1.44 -22.73 -17.84
C SER A 252 -1.69 -24.24 -17.83
N ARG A 253 -2.43 -24.76 -18.81
CA ARG A 253 -2.69 -26.20 -18.91
C ARG A 253 -1.39 -27.01 -19.01
N PRO A 254 -1.33 -28.23 -18.46
CA PRO A 254 -0.12 -29.05 -18.46
C PRO A 254 0.48 -29.30 -19.85
N ASP A 255 -0.35 -29.27 -20.89
CA ASP A 255 0.04 -29.48 -22.28
C ASP A 255 0.25 -28.17 -23.08
N ALA A 256 -0.05 -27.00 -22.49
CA ALA A 256 -0.03 -25.70 -23.15
C ALA A 256 0.28 -24.54 -22.16
N ASN A 257 1.46 -24.58 -21.55
CA ASN A 257 1.93 -23.57 -20.60
C ASN A 257 3.34 -23.04 -21.01
N PRO A 258 3.42 -22.27 -22.09
CA PRO A 258 4.71 -21.83 -22.63
C PRO A 258 5.46 -20.87 -21.68
N LEU A 259 4.78 -20.13 -20.82
CA LEU A 259 5.35 -19.20 -19.85
C LEU A 259 5.67 -19.87 -18.51
N ASN A 260 5.31 -21.14 -18.33
CA ASN A 260 5.39 -21.83 -17.05
C ASN A 260 4.68 -21.07 -15.91
N ILE A 261 3.43 -20.66 -16.15
CA ILE A 261 2.56 -20.01 -15.16
C ILE A 261 2.36 -20.96 -13.97
N ARG A 262 2.66 -20.46 -12.75
CA ARG A 262 2.57 -21.24 -11.50
C ARG A 262 1.83 -20.53 -10.38
N VAL A 263 1.66 -19.21 -10.46
CA VAL A 263 1.05 -18.43 -9.39
C VAL A 263 0.21 -17.29 -9.95
N THR A 264 -0.92 -16.99 -9.27
CA THR A 264 -1.66 -15.75 -9.46
C THR A 264 -1.58 -14.91 -8.20
N SER A 265 -1.34 -13.59 -8.34
CA SER A 265 -1.35 -12.60 -7.27
C SER A 265 -2.62 -11.75 -7.37
N ASN A 266 -3.39 -11.69 -6.28
CA ASN A 266 -4.73 -11.11 -6.24
C ASN A 266 -4.85 -10.18 -5.02
N SER A 267 -4.55 -8.90 -5.22
CA SER A 267 -4.58 -7.88 -4.16
C SER A 267 -5.94 -7.16 -4.11
N TRP A 268 -7.03 -7.91 -4.17
CA TRP A 268 -8.42 -7.44 -4.16
C TRP A 268 -9.35 -8.43 -3.49
N GLY A 269 -10.58 -8.01 -3.20
CA GLY A 269 -11.61 -8.87 -2.64
C GLY A 269 -12.71 -8.08 -1.95
N SER A 270 -13.35 -8.73 -1.01
CA SER A 270 -14.37 -8.16 -0.12
C SER A 270 -14.05 -8.52 1.33
N SER A 271 -14.88 -8.09 2.28
CA SER A 271 -14.71 -8.45 3.69
C SER A 271 -16.04 -8.83 4.34
N GLY A 272 -15.98 -9.50 5.49
CA GLY A 272 -17.15 -9.79 6.31
C GLY A 272 -18.04 -10.93 5.84
N SER A 273 -17.57 -11.77 4.92
CA SER A 273 -18.28 -13.01 4.51
C SER A 273 -17.36 -14.21 4.59
N GLU A 274 -17.96 -15.38 4.83
CA GLU A 274 -17.23 -16.65 4.80
C GLU A 274 -17.00 -17.12 3.36
N TYR A 275 -16.03 -17.99 3.20
CA TYR A 275 -15.81 -18.73 1.97
C TYR A 275 -17.08 -19.46 1.54
N ASP A 276 -17.46 -19.31 0.29
CA ASP A 276 -18.56 -20.02 -0.35
C ASP A 276 -18.01 -20.83 -1.54
N PRO A 277 -18.10 -22.19 -1.47
CA PRO A 277 -17.62 -23.05 -2.54
C PRO A 277 -18.40 -22.91 -3.85
N SER A 278 -19.60 -22.33 -3.83
CA SER A 278 -20.42 -22.10 -5.04
C SER A 278 -20.08 -20.77 -5.75
N ASN A 279 -19.29 -19.91 -5.13
CA ASN A 279 -18.89 -18.63 -5.71
C ASN A 279 -18.01 -18.86 -6.96
N ALA A 280 -18.23 -18.07 -8.01
CA ALA A 280 -17.53 -18.20 -9.29
C ALA A 280 -15.99 -18.08 -9.15
N ILE A 281 -15.50 -17.14 -8.32
CA ILE A 281 -14.05 -16.99 -8.05
C ILE A 281 -13.52 -18.23 -7.34
N SER A 282 -14.26 -18.75 -6.35
CA SER A 282 -13.86 -19.97 -5.62
C SER A 282 -13.72 -21.16 -6.56
N GLN A 283 -14.67 -21.35 -7.47
CA GLN A 283 -14.62 -22.42 -8.48
C GLN A 283 -13.44 -22.25 -9.45
N ALA A 284 -13.22 -21.03 -9.95
CA ALA A 284 -12.13 -20.74 -10.88
C ALA A 284 -10.76 -21.04 -10.25
N VAL A 285 -10.53 -20.57 -9.02
CA VAL A 285 -9.28 -20.75 -8.27
C VAL A 285 -9.02 -22.22 -7.95
N LEU A 286 -10.04 -22.95 -7.51
CA LEU A 286 -9.90 -24.39 -7.23
C LEU A 286 -9.60 -25.19 -8.51
N ASN A 287 -10.24 -24.87 -9.62
CA ASN A 287 -9.96 -25.53 -10.90
C ASN A 287 -8.54 -25.26 -11.38
N LEU A 288 -8.04 -24.01 -11.23
CA LEU A 288 -6.63 -23.68 -11.53
C LEU A 288 -5.66 -24.54 -10.73
N GLN A 289 -5.92 -24.73 -9.44
CA GLN A 289 -5.06 -25.53 -8.58
C GLN A 289 -5.12 -27.00 -8.93
N TYR A 290 -6.33 -27.58 -9.10
CA TYR A 290 -6.50 -29.00 -9.32
C TYR A 290 -6.07 -29.46 -10.72
N ASP A 291 -6.40 -28.68 -11.74
CA ASP A 291 -6.17 -29.10 -13.13
C ASP A 291 -4.80 -28.65 -13.65
N ASN A 292 -4.32 -27.45 -13.23
CA ASN A 292 -3.16 -26.80 -13.83
C ASN A 292 -1.97 -26.64 -12.86
N ASN A 293 -2.12 -26.98 -11.59
CA ASN A 293 -1.11 -26.73 -10.54
C ASN A 293 -0.69 -25.25 -10.43
N VAL A 294 -1.64 -24.33 -10.55
CA VAL A 294 -1.44 -22.89 -10.35
C VAL A 294 -1.95 -22.50 -8.99
N VAL A 295 -1.06 -21.99 -8.13
CA VAL A 295 -1.39 -21.50 -6.79
C VAL A 295 -1.92 -20.09 -6.87
N SER A 296 -3.04 -19.82 -6.20
CA SER A 296 -3.55 -18.46 -6.06
C SER A 296 -3.20 -17.88 -4.70
N VAL A 297 -2.71 -16.64 -4.70
CA VAL A 297 -2.36 -15.87 -3.49
C VAL A 297 -3.33 -14.70 -3.39
N PHE A 298 -3.94 -14.50 -2.23
CA PHE A 298 -4.87 -13.41 -1.98
C PHE A 298 -4.47 -12.58 -0.76
N ALA A 299 -4.66 -11.27 -0.85
CA ALA A 299 -4.58 -10.41 0.32
C ALA A 299 -5.71 -10.72 1.31
N ALA A 300 -5.40 -10.77 2.59
CA ALA A 300 -6.37 -10.97 3.66
C ALA A 300 -7.40 -9.83 3.76
N GLY A 301 -7.08 -8.67 3.22
CA GLY A 301 -7.92 -7.46 3.21
C GLY A 301 -7.44 -6.38 4.18
N ASN A 302 -8.09 -5.20 4.12
CA ASN A 302 -7.70 -3.98 4.82
C ASN A 302 -8.76 -3.49 5.82
N SER A 303 -9.58 -4.39 6.36
CA SER A 303 -10.68 -4.06 7.28
C SER A 303 -10.29 -4.11 8.76
N GLY A 304 -9.04 -4.42 9.08
CA GLY A 304 -8.53 -4.50 10.45
C GLY A 304 -9.24 -5.57 11.28
N GLY A 305 -9.71 -5.17 12.47
CA GLY A 305 -10.40 -6.03 13.40
C GLY A 305 -9.52 -6.48 14.57
N ASP A 306 -10.12 -7.10 15.56
CA ASP A 306 -9.46 -7.67 16.75
C ASP A 306 -9.62 -9.20 16.84
N GLY A 307 -10.25 -9.81 15.82
CA GLY A 307 -10.56 -11.24 15.78
C GLY A 307 -11.89 -11.63 16.44
N SER A 308 -12.68 -10.67 16.96
CA SER A 308 -14.02 -10.94 17.48
C SER A 308 -15.06 -11.13 16.37
N ASP A 309 -14.80 -10.53 15.20
CA ASP A 309 -15.64 -10.59 14.01
C ASP A 309 -14.82 -10.97 12.78
N LEU A 310 -15.47 -11.59 11.81
CA LEU A 310 -14.88 -11.95 10.54
C LEU A 310 -14.66 -10.71 9.67
N GLN A 311 -13.41 -10.34 9.43
CA GLN A 311 -13.01 -9.24 8.55
C GLN A 311 -12.20 -9.71 7.34
N THR A 312 -11.80 -10.96 7.32
CA THR A 312 -10.97 -11.52 6.24
C THR A 312 -11.70 -11.53 4.91
N ASN A 313 -10.96 -11.31 3.84
CA ASN A 313 -11.39 -11.54 2.47
C ASN A 313 -11.78 -13.01 2.27
N PRO A 314 -13.01 -13.35 1.85
CA PRO A 314 -13.46 -14.73 1.69
C PRO A 314 -12.63 -15.51 0.67
N TYR A 315 -12.04 -14.83 -0.32
CA TYR A 315 -11.19 -15.48 -1.32
C TYR A 315 -9.83 -15.89 -0.74
N ALA A 316 -9.33 -15.18 0.29
CA ALA A 316 -8.15 -15.58 1.04
C ALA A 316 -8.38 -16.81 1.95
N SER A 317 -9.63 -17.22 2.13
CA SER A 317 -10.04 -18.39 2.93
C SER A 317 -10.44 -19.60 2.07
N ILE A 318 -10.27 -19.52 0.75
CA ILE A 318 -10.53 -20.67 -0.15
C ILE A 318 -9.49 -21.75 0.17
N PRO A 319 -9.88 -23.04 0.31
CA PRO A 319 -8.93 -24.13 0.46
C PRO A 319 -7.88 -24.15 -0.65
N LEU A 320 -6.61 -24.39 -0.32
CA LEU A 320 -5.46 -24.42 -1.24
C LEU A 320 -5.00 -23.04 -1.78
N VAL A 321 -5.64 -21.97 -1.35
CA VAL A 321 -5.16 -20.60 -1.57
C VAL A 321 -4.16 -20.23 -0.46
N ILE A 322 -3.27 -19.30 -0.73
CA ILE A 322 -2.42 -18.67 0.31
C ILE A 322 -3.01 -17.31 0.64
N GLY A 323 -3.64 -17.20 1.81
CA GLY A 323 -4.14 -15.95 2.38
C GLY A 323 -3.03 -15.21 3.13
N VAL A 324 -2.73 -13.96 2.74
CA VAL A 324 -1.60 -13.20 3.28
C VAL A 324 -2.07 -11.99 4.07
N ALA A 325 -1.70 -11.92 5.36
CA ALA A 325 -1.86 -10.75 6.20
C ALA A 325 -0.74 -9.74 5.96
N ALA A 326 -1.03 -8.44 6.07
CA ALA A 326 -0.02 -7.40 6.10
C ALA A 326 0.63 -7.31 7.48
N LEU A 327 1.95 -7.34 7.51
CA LEU A 327 2.78 -7.04 8.68
C LEU A 327 3.33 -5.63 8.58
N GLU A 328 3.78 -5.09 9.71
CA GLU A 328 4.65 -3.92 9.74
C GLU A 328 5.89 -4.18 8.84
N HIS A 329 6.49 -3.12 8.30
CA HIS A 329 7.59 -3.24 7.34
C HIS A 329 8.78 -4.06 7.83
N ASP A 330 9.02 -4.06 9.15
CA ASP A 330 10.11 -4.82 9.81
C ASP A 330 9.69 -6.25 10.25
N GLY A 331 8.44 -6.64 9.94
CA GLY A 331 7.90 -7.94 10.33
C GLY A 331 7.56 -8.07 11.82
N SER A 332 7.64 -7.00 12.62
CA SER A 332 7.49 -7.04 14.08
C SER A 332 6.07 -7.37 14.56
N GLY A 333 5.06 -7.18 13.71
CA GLY A 333 3.66 -7.43 14.07
C GLY A 333 2.71 -7.30 12.89
N ILE A 334 1.44 -7.61 13.14
CA ILE A 334 0.38 -7.46 12.14
C ILE A 334 0.00 -5.98 12.04
N ALA A 335 0.00 -5.43 10.83
CA ALA A 335 -0.43 -4.06 10.55
C ALA A 335 -1.85 -3.81 11.05
N GLY A 336 -2.09 -2.61 11.59
CA GLY A 336 -3.37 -2.27 12.20
C GLY A 336 -4.56 -2.41 11.25
N PHE A 337 -4.36 -2.13 9.96
CA PHE A 337 -5.38 -2.25 8.93
C PHE A 337 -5.58 -3.69 8.40
N SER A 338 -4.60 -4.61 8.58
CA SER A 338 -4.71 -5.96 8.04
C SER A 338 -5.93 -6.68 8.60
N SER A 339 -6.76 -7.23 7.73
CA SER A 339 -7.95 -7.98 8.13
C SER A 339 -7.59 -9.19 8.96
N ARG A 340 -8.40 -9.44 10.00
CA ARG A 340 -8.28 -10.60 10.88
C ARG A 340 -9.48 -11.52 10.71
N GLY A 341 -9.23 -12.81 10.80
CA GLY A 341 -10.27 -13.83 10.84
C GLY A 341 -10.96 -13.87 12.19
N ASP A 342 -12.07 -14.57 12.25
CA ASP A 342 -12.79 -14.88 13.49
C ASP A 342 -11.97 -15.87 14.35
N MET A 343 -11.64 -15.50 15.59
CA MET A 343 -10.85 -16.36 16.50
C MET A 343 -11.49 -17.71 16.77
N THR A 344 -12.81 -17.83 16.60
CA THR A 344 -13.54 -19.08 16.76
C THR A 344 -13.56 -19.94 15.49
N LYS A 345 -13.08 -19.40 14.36
CA LYS A 345 -13.12 -20.03 13.03
C LYS A 345 -11.74 -20.02 12.38
N PRO A 346 -10.81 -20.93 12.74
CA PRO A 346 -9.44 -20.96 12.24
C PRO A 346 -9.32 -20.98 10.72
N GLN A 347 -10.30 -21.54 10.01
CA GLN A 347 -10.34 -21.56 8.53
C GLN A 347 -10.49 -20.16 7.89
N THR A 348 -10.76 -19.14 8.68
CA THR A 348 -10.85 -17.74 8.21
C THR A 348 -9.59 -16.93 8.48
N TRP A 349 -8.59 -17.52 9.13
CA TRP A 349 -7.35 -16.84 9.42
C TRP A 349 -6.46 -16.78 8.17
N PRO A 350 -5.68 -15.69 7.98
CA PRO A 350 -4.62 -15.70 7.00
C PRO A 350 -3.62 -16.83 7.28
N ASP A 351 -3.07 -17.43 6.22
CA ASP A 351 -2.12 -18.53 6.34
C ASP A 351 -0.73 -18.06 6.76
N ILE A 352 -0.32 -16.90 6.23
CA ILE A 352 1.00 -16.29 6.51
C ILE A 352 0.87 -14.77 6.61
N GLY A 353 1.92 -14.13 7.10
CA GLY A 353 2.09 -12.68 7.07
C GLY A 353 3.32 -12.28 6.24
N ALA A 354 3.23 -11.14 5.57
CA ALA A 354 4.33 -10.51 4.86
C ALA A 354 4.34 -9.00 5.12
N PRO A 355 5.51 -8.32 5.08
CA PRO A 355 5.56 -6.87 5.17
C PRO A 355 4.64 -6.21 4.15
N GLY A 356 3.77 -5.29 4.62
CA GLY A 356 2.72 -4.65 3.81
C GLY A 356 2.49 -3.18 4.20
N VAL A 357 3.39 -2.58 4.98
CA VAL A 357 3.35 -1.17 5.39
C VAL A 357 4.53 -0.45 4.79
N ASN A 358 4.29 0.70 4.16
CA ASN A 358 5.32 1.54 3.57
C ASN A 358 6.19 0.79 2.53
N ILE A 359 5.58 0.05 1.64
CA ILE A 359 6.27 -0.72 0.61
C ILE A 359 6.54 0.15 -0.61
N TRP A 360 7.80 0.30 -0.98
CA TRP A 360 8.22 0.97 -2.21
C TRP A 360 8.26 -0.01 -3.37
N ALA A 361 7.56 0.32 -4.44
CA ALA A 361 7.60 -0.45 -5.68
C ALA A 361 7.36 0.45 -6.90
N THR A 362 7.38 -0.15 -8.07
CA THR A 362 7.26 0.53 -9.37
C THR A 362 5.99 1.36 -9.51
N ALA A 363 6.13 2.56 -10.06
CA ALA A 363 5.05 3.48 -10.35
C ALA A 363 4.69 3.44 -11.85
N PRO A 364 3.40 3.38 -12.21
CA PRO A 364 3.01 3.46 -13.62
C PRO A 364 3.19 4.86 -14.17
N ARG A 365 3.37 4.97 -15.50
CA ARG A 365 3.41 6.25 -16.20
C ARG A 365 1.99 6.82 -16.34
N ALA A 366 1.84 8.13 -16.14
CA ALA A 366 0.62 8.88 -16.43
C ALA A 366 -0.66 8.42 -15.69
N THR A 367 -0.58 8.17 -14.39
CA THR A 367 -1.73 7.90 -13.51
C THR A 367 -1.94 9.00 -12.48
N LEU A 368 -3.07 8.97 -11.74
CA LEU A 368 -3.32 9.91 -10.63
C LEU A 368 -2.30 9.79 -9.50
N ILE A 369 -1.74 8.62 -9.28
CA ILE A 369 -0.66 8.38 -8.30
C ILE A 369 0.61 9.13 -8.71
N ASP A 370 0.87 9.23 -10.00
CA ASP A 370 1.92 10.05 -10.58
C ASP A 370 1.93 11.50 -10.08
N ILE A 371 0.74 12.03 -9.81
CA ILE A 371 0.55 13.43 -9.42
C ILE A 371 0.56 13.61 -7.90
N LEU A 372 0.18 12.62 -7.12
CA LEU A 372 -0.18 12.77 -5.70
C LEU A 372 0.79 12.14 -4.69
N GLN A 373 1.59 11.17 -5.09
CA GLN A 373 2.39 10.34 -4.17
C GLN A 373 3.87 10.18 -4.54
N ARG A 374 4.31 10.77 -5.64
CA ARG A 374 5.73 10.71 -5.99
C ARG A 374 6.54 11.74 -5.21
N PRO A 375 7.66 11.35 -4.61
CA PRO A 375 8.70 12.31 -4.23
C PRO A 375 9.12 13.10 -5.46
N SER A 376 9.40 14.38 -5.30
CA SER A 376 9.74 15.29 -6.41
C SER A 376 10.99 14.90 -7.23
N ASP A 377 11.69 13.86 -6.83
CA ASP A 377 12.97 13.39 -7.37
C ASP A 377 12.98 11.90 -7.78
N ASP A 378 11.86 11.16 -7.64
CA ASP A 378 11.75 9.76 -8.08
C ASP A 378 10.45 9.51 -8.87
N ASP A 379 10.53 9.62 -10.20
CA ASP A 379 9.38 9.46 -11.10
C ASP A 379 9.02 7.99 -11.38
N LEU A 380 9.80 7.03 -10.88
CA LEU A 380 9.67 5.62 -11.26
C LEU A 380 9.12 4.73 -10.12
N TYR A 381 9.08 5.24 -8.89
CA TYR A 381 8.63 4.45 -7.74
C TYR A 381 7.72 5.27 -6.83
N TYR A 382 6.83 4.59 -6.12
CA TYR A 382 6.05 5.19 -5.03
C TYR A 382 5.89 4.22 -3.87
N MET A 383 5.48 4.75 -2.73
CA MET A 383 5.26 3.99 -1.50
C MET A 383 3.75 3.78 -1.29
N ALA A 384 3.32 2.56 -1.00
CA ALA A 384 1.95 2.20 -0.66
C ALA A 384 1.88 1.40 0.66
#